data_8d6c263c609660f647bcf721494f326d
#
_entry.id   8d6c263c609660f647bcf721494f326d
#
_cell.length_a   1.000
_cell.length_b   1.000
_cell.length_c   1.000
_cell.angle_alpha   90.00
_cell.angle_beta   90.00
_cell.angle_gamma   90.00
#
_symmetry.space_group_name_H-M   'P 1'
#
loop_
_entity.id
_entity.type
_entity.pdbx_description
1 polymer ?
#
loop_
_entity_poly.entity_id
_entity_poly.type
_entity_poly.pdbx_seq_one_letter_code
_entity_poly.pdbx_strand_id
1 'polypeptide(L)'
;MKIRRLLLIACGMALLASPMSAQDKLYDNTFSLGRVKLLDGPFKHACDLNVETLLKYDVDRLLAPFLKESGLTPKAESFENWKDLDGHVGGHYLSALAIHYAATGNVECKRRMDYMVSELKRCQQKNGNGYVGGVPHGAEIWSEVKKGNVGIVPKFWV
;
A
#
# COMPACT_ATOMS: atom_id res chain seq x y z
N MET A 1 -39.12 -9.09 -39.38
CA MET A 1 -39.31 -8.22 -38.17
C MET A 1 -38.38 -8.53 -36.98
N LYS A 2 -38.02 -9.79 -36.73
CA LYS A 2 -37.17 -10.19 -35.58
C LYS A 2 -35.68 -9.75 -35.70
N ILE A 3 -35.10 -9.81 -36.89
CA ILE A 3 -33.66 -9.46 -37.13
C ILE A 3 -33.40 -7.95 -36.94
N ARG A 4 -34.32 -7.07 -37.38
CA ARG A 4 -34.19 -5.62 -37.16
C ARG A 4 -34.22 -5.20 -35.69
N ARG A 5 -35.00 -5.92 -34.86
CA ARG A 5 -35.01 -5.66 -33.39
C ARG A 5 -33.72 -6.12 -32.68
N LEU A 6 -33.14 -7.23 -33.12
CA LEU A 6 -31.84 -7.69 -32.58
C LEU A 6 -30.69 -6.73 -32.93
N LEU A 7 -30.66 -6.20 -34.16
CA LEU A 7 -29.65 -5.20 -34.57
C LEU A 7 -29.77 -3.89 -33.81
N LEU A 8 -30.96 -3.42 -33.48
CA LEU A 8 -31.17 -2.21 -32.67
C LEU A 8 -30.77 -2.40 -31.21
N ILE A 9 -30.96 -3.59 -30.63
CA ILE A 9 -30.52 -3.91 -29.27
C ILE A 9 -29.00 -4.03 -29.21
N ALA A 10 -28.34 -4.65 -30.20
CA ALA A 10 -26.89 -4.74 -30.28
C ALA A 10 -26.21 -3.38 -30.47
N CYS A 11 -26.78 -2.48 -31.31
CA CYS A 11 -26.31 -1.10 -31.42
C CYS A 11 -26.48 -0.27 -30.14
N GLY A 12 -27.59 -0.46 -29.41
CA GLY A 12 -27.86 0.21 -28.15
C GLY A 12 -26.88 -0.19 -27.03
N MET A 13 -26.49 -1.47 -26.98
CA MET A 13 -25.51 -1.96 -26.00
C MET A 13 -24.05 -1.55 -26.34
N ALA A 14 -23.73 -1.40 -27.62
CA ALA A 14 -22.39 -0.91 -28.01
C ALA A 14 -22.18 0.58 -27.68
N LEU A 15 -23.22 1.38 -27.61
CA LEU A 15 -23.16 2.79 -27.20
C LEU A 15 -22.98 2.99 -25.69
N LEU A 16 -23.29 1.98 -24.87
CA LEU A 16 -23.09 2.02 -23.41
C LEU A 16 -21.69 1.53 -22.97
N ALA A 17 -20.90 0.98 -23.89
CA ALA A 17 -19.56 0.49 -23.63
C ALA A 17 -18.45 1.50 -23.99
N SER A 18 -18.77 2.81 -24.00
CA SER A 18 -17.71 3.82 -24.08
C SER A 18 -16.90 3.74 -22.79
N PRO A 19 -15.57 3.52 -22.86
CA PRO A 19 -14.74 3.61 -21.66
C PRO A 19 -14.92 5.02 -21.10
N MET A 20 -15.49 5.11 -19.91
CA MET A 20 -15.53 6.36 -19.16
C MET A 20 -14.09 6.77 -18.80
N SER A 21 -13.40 7.42 -19.72
CA SER A 21 -12.16 8.16 -19.47
C SER A 21 -12.52 9.48 -18.81
N ALA A 22 -13.08 9.41 -17.58
CA ALA A 22 -13.65 10.60 -16.92
C ALA A 22 -12.64 11.30 -15.98
N GLN A 23 -11.42 10.78 -15.81
CA GLN A 23 -10.52 11.26 -14.76
C GLN A 23 -9.26 11.98 -15.23
N ASP A 24 -8.92 11.91 -16.51
CA ASP A 24 -7.65 12.49 -17.00
C ASP A 24 -7.67 14.02 -17.18
N LYS A 25 -8.80 14.69 -16.96
CA LYS A 25 -8.96 16.14 -17.22
C LYS A 25 -9.20 17.02 -16.01
N LEU A 26 -9.30 16.43 -14.80
CA LEU A 26 -9.58 17.21 -13.57
C LEU A 26 -8.32 17.81 -12.93
N TYR A 27 -7.15 17.31 -13.28
CA TYR A 27 -5.87 17.79 -12.75
C TYR A 27 -4.83 17.87 -13.86
N ASP A 28 -3.99 18.89 -13.76
CA ASP A 28 -2.80 18.97 -14.63
C ASP A 28 -1.93 17.73 -14.44
N ASN A 29 -1.54 17.11 -15.54
CA ASN A 29 -0.66 15.94 -15.49
C ASN A 29 0.71 16.34 -14.96
N THR A 30 1.09 15.83 -13.79
CA THR A 30 2.44 15.99 -13.27
C THR A 30 3.43 15.13 -14.05
N PHE A 31 4.69 15.54 -14.09
CA PHE A 31 5.75 14.70 -14.64
C PHE A 31 5.88 13.42 -13.80
N SER A 32 6.09 12.28 -14.47
CA SER A 32 6.43 11.05 -13.74
C SER A 32 7.75 11.23 -13.00
N LEU A 33 7.86 10.64 -11.81
CA LEU A 33 9.04 10.79 -10.94
C LEU A 33 10.35 10.46 -11.65
N GLY A 34 10.39 9.45 -12.51
CA GLY A 34 11.58 9.07 -13.28
C GLY A 34 11.99 10.08 -14.38
N ARG A 35 11.16 11.06 -14.70
CA ARG A 35 11.49 12.13 -15.68
C ARG A 35 12.11 13.37 -15.04
N VAL A 36 12.08 13.47 -13.71
CA VAL A 36 12.65 14.59 -12.97
C VAL A 36 13.94 14.12 -12.30
N LYS A 37 15.05 14.80 -12.60
CA LYS A 37 16.35 14.51 -11.97
C LYS A 37 16.78 15.69 -11.12
N LEU A 38 17.12 15.42 -9.86
CA LEU A 38 17.76 16.41 -9.01
C LEU A 38 19.20 16.60 -9.47
N LEU A 39 19.57 17.85 -9.71
CA LEU A 39 20.97 18.25 -9.94
C LEU A 39 21.71 18.37 -8.61
N ASP A 40 23.06 18.42 -8.68
CA ASP A 40 23.89 18.60 -7.48
C ASP A 40 23.49 19.86 -6.70
N GLY A 41 23.34 19.69 -5.41
CA GLY A 41 22.89 20.75 -4.53
C GLY A 41 22.17 20.25 -3.29
N PRO A 42 21.58 21.14 -2.49
CA PRO A 42 21.00 20.79 -1.19
C PRO A 42 19.84 19.80 -1.28
N PHE A 43 19.03 19.87 -2.32
CA PHE A 43 17.88 18.95 -2.49
C PHE A 43 18.35 17.53 -2.84
N LYS A 44 19.37 17.39 -3.71
CA LYS A 44 19.94 16.09 -3.98
C LYS A 44 20.61 15.50 -2.76
N HIS A 45 21.38 16.30 -2.02
CA HIS A 45 22.01 15.88 -0.77
C HIS A 45 20.97 15.40 0.26
N ALA A 46 19.88 16.13 0.44
CA ALA A 46 18.81 15.72 1.34
C ALA A 46 18.14 14.40 0.88
N CYS A 47 17.95 14.22 -0.42
CA CYS A 47 17.41 12.98 -1.00
C CYS A 47 18.35 11.79 -0.73
N ASP A 48 19.66 11.97 -0.91
CA ASP A 48 20.67 10.93 -0.66
C ASP A 48 20.73 10.55 0.83
N LEU A 49 20.73 11.52 1.73
CA LEU A 49 20.67 11.27 3.18
C LEU A 49 19.39 10.55 3.60
N ASN A 50 18.26 10.90 2.99
CA ASN A 50 16.99 10.25 3.26
C ASN A 50 17.05 8.76 2.91
N VAL A 51 17.53 8.41 1.72
CA VAL A 51 17.63 6.99 1.34
C VAL A 51 18.64 6.24 2.19
N GLU A 52 19.78 6.83 2.53
CA GLU A 52 20.73 6.22 3.46
C GLU A 52 20.06 5.90 4.81
N THR A 53 19.23 6.81 5.30
CA THR A 53 18.48 6.62 6.55
C THR A 53 17.43 5.52 6.40
N LEU A 54 16.64 5.50 5.33
CA LEU A 54 15.67 4.45 5.05
C LEU A 54 16.34 3.06 4.98
N LEU A 55 17.52 2.97 4.38
CA LEU A 55 18.25 1.71 4.26
C LEU A 55 18.90 1.22 5.58
N LYS A 56 18.90 2.02 6.64
CA LYS A 56 19.31 1.58 7.99
C LYS A 56 18.20 0.85 8.75
N TYR A 57 16.95 1.03 8.38
CA TYR A 57 15.84 0.32 9.03
C TYR A 57 15.91 -1.19 8.76
N ASP A 58 15.67 -1.95 9.82
CA ASP A 58 15.48 -3.40 9.72
C ASP A 58 14.05 -3.69 9.27
N VAL A 59 13.92 -4.25 8.07
CA VAL A 59 12.65 -4.54 7.43
C VAL A 59 11.87 -5.62 8.19
N ASP A 60 12.55 -6.59 8.77
CA ASP A 60 11.90 -7.67 9.53
C ASP A 60 11.26 -7.16 10.83
N ARG A 61 11.84 -6.11 11.43
CA ARG A 61 11.23 -5.42 12.57
C ARG A 61 9.95 -4.67 12.18
N LEU A 62 9.92 -4.06 10.98
CA LEU A 62 8.74 -3.39 10.45
C LEU A 62 7.63 -4.39 10.05
N LEU A 63 8.00 -5.60 9.64
CA LEU A 63 7.09 -6.68 9.27
C LEU A 63 6.56 -7.47 10.48
N ALA A 64 7.25 -7.42 11.61
CA ALA A 64 6.94 -8.22 12.79
C ALA A 64 5.47 -8.10 13.25
N PRO A 65 4.84 -6.90 13.33
CA PRO A 65 3.43 -6.79 13.71
C PRO A 65 2.49 -7.53 12.75
N PHE A 66 2.72 -7.43 11.45
CA PHE A 66 1.88 -8.10 10.43
C PHE A 66 1.98 -9.63 10.50
N LEU A 67 3.19 -10.15 10.70
CA LEU A 67 3.42 -11.58 10.87
C LEU A 67 2.73 -12.08 12.13
N LYS A 68 2.91 -11.38 13.27
CA LYS A 68 2.29 -11.72 14.55
C LYS A 68 0.76 -11.75 14.43
N GLU A 69 0.16 -10.69 13.88
CA GLU A 69 -1.30 -10.58 13.75
C GLU A 69 -1.90 -11.63 12.83
N SER A 70 -1.18 -12.08 11.81
CA SER A 70 -1.60 -13.19 10.95
C SER A 70 -1.29 -14.58 11.51
N GLY A 71 -0.76 -14.70 12.72
CA GLY A 71 -0.38 -15.96 13.35
C GLY A 71 0.84 -16.62 12.71
N LEU A 72 1.71 -15.84 12.06
CA LEU A 72 3.02 -16.28 11.59
C LEU A 72 4.11 -15.84 12.58
N THR A 73 5.19 -16.59 12.62
CA THR A 73 6.34 -16.25 13.48
C THR A 73 7.10 -15.06 12.92
N PRO A 74 7.23 -13.95 13.67
CA PRO A 74 8.10 -12.84 13.29
C PRO A 74 9.57 -13.27 13.18
N LYS A 75 10.32 -12.64 12.28
CA LYS A 75 11.76 -12.89 12.08
C LYS A 75 12.63 -12.02 12.98
N ALA A 76 12.06 -10.94 13.51
CA ALA A 76 12.70 -10.01 14.43
C ALA A 76 11.66 -9.42 15.41
N GLU A 77 12.13 -8.84 16.52
CA GLU A 77 11.28 -8.08 17.44
C GLU A 77 10.81 -6.77 16.80
N SER A 78 9.54 -6.41 17.03
CA SER A 78 9.01 -5.12 16.56
C SER A 78 9.68 -3.92 17.22
N PHE A 79 9.51 -2.73 16.63
CA PHE A 79 9.93 -1.49 17.29
C PHE A 79 9.01 -1.17 18.47
N GLU A 80 9.57 -0.83 19.63
CA GLU A 80 8.84 -0.66 20.89
C GLU A 80 7.95 0.59 20.94
N ASN A 81 8.29 1.62 20.18
CA ASN A 81 7.69 2.96 20.31
C ASN A 81 6.37 3.17 19.55
N TRP A 82 5.83 2.13 18.92
CA TRP A 82 4.63 2.21 18.08
C TRP A 82 3.51 1.30 18.57
N LYS A 83 3.45 1.11 19.88
CA LYS A 83 2.39 0.34 20.52
C LYS A 83 1.02 0.91 20.10
N ASP A 84 0.12 0.01 19.73
CA ASP A 84 -1.24 0.30 19.26
C ASP A 84 -1.35 0.94 17.84
N LEU A 85 -0.23 1.40 17.25
CA LEU A 85 -0.11 1.80 15.84
C LEU A 85 0.73 0.79 15.04
N ASP A 86 0.75 -0.44 15.48
CA ASP A 86 1.55 -1.51 14.89
C ASP A 86 1.27 -1.67 13.39
N GLY A 87 2.35 -1.70 12.61
CA GLY A 87 2.29 -1.78 11.15
C GLY A 87 2.17 -0.43 10.42
N HIS A 88 1.81 0.67 11.09
CA HIS A 88 1.65 1.99 10.46
C HIS A 88 2.95 2.46 9.77
N VAL A 89 4.07 2.43 10.49
CA VAL A 89 5.38 2.84 9.94
C VAL A 89 5.83 1.93 8.80
N GLY A 90 5.50 0.63 8.85
CA GLY A 90 5.79 -0.32 7.77
C GLY A 90 5.14 0.10 6.44
N GLY A 91 3.91 0.59 6.47
CA GLY A 91 3.20 1.11 5.29
C GLY A 91 3.87 2.37 4.73
N HIS A 92 4.22 3.33 5.59
CA HIS A 92 4.96 4.53 5.16
C HIS A 92 6.34 4.20 4.59
N TYR A 93 7.06 3.30 5.23
CA TYR A 93 8.36 2.84 4.76
C TYR A 93 8.27 2.20 3.37
N LEU A 94 7.29 1.33 3.15
CA LEU A 94 7.05 0.70 1.86
C LEU A 94 6.77 1.74 0.77
N SER A 95 5.95 2.75 1.06
CA SER A 95 5.66 3.87 0.16
C SER A 95 6.91 4.68 -0.16
N ALA A 96 7.75 4.96 0.86
CA ALA A 96 9.00 5.70 0.67
C ALA A 96 9.99 4.95 -0.24
N LEU A 97 10.14 3.63 -0.06
CA LEU A 97 10.95 2.80 -0.94
C LEU A 97 10.45 2.82 -2.39
N ALA A 98 9.12 2.70 -2.58
CA ALA A 98 8.51 2.70 -3.90
C ALA A 98 8.71 4.03 -4.62
N ILE A 99 8.49 5.15 -3.94
CA ILE A 99 8.69 6.50 -4.47
C ILE A 99 10.17 6.71 -4.83
N HIS A 100 11.08 6.33 -3.95
CA HIS A 100 12.51 6.49 -4.20
C HIS A 100 12.99 5.63 -5.38
N TYR A 101 12.52 4.39 -5.47
CA TYR A 101 12.80 3.53 -6.62
C TYR A 101 12.26 4.12 -7.93
N ALA A 102 11.02 4.61 -7.92
CA ALA A 102 10.41 5.23 -9.11
C ALA A 102 11.16 6.48 -9.57
N ALA A 103 11.72 7.26 -8.65
CA ALA A 103 12.45 8.49 -8.94
C ALA A 103 13.89 8.24 -9.41
N THR A 104 14.57 7.21 -8.86
CA THR A 104 16.02 7.05 -8.99
C THR A 104 16.47 5.73 -9.62
N GLY A 105 15.58 4.72 -9.65
CA GLY A 105 15.94 3.36 -10.06
C GLY A 105 16.78 2.59 -9.02
N ASN A 106 16.82 3.04 -7.75
CA ASN A 106 17.64 2.40 -6.70
C ASN A 106 17.21 0.94 -6.48
N VAL A 107 18.08 0.01 -6.85
CA VAL A 107 17.79 -1.43 -6.85
C VAL A 107 17.63 -2.02 -5.45
N GLU A 108 18.28 -1.45 -4.43
CA GLU A 108 18.13 -1.90 -3.04
C GLU A 108 16.76 -1.50 -2.48
N CYS A 109 16.27 -0.31 -2.81
CA CYS A 109 14.89 0.08 -2.48
C CYS A 109 13.88 -0.89 -3.11
N LYS A 110 14.07 -1.26 -4.39
CA LYS A 110 13.24 -2.25 -5.06
C LYS A 110 13.29 -3.61 -4.37
N ARG A 111 14.47 -4.11 -4.07
CA ARG A 111 14.66 -5.40 -3.41
C ARG A 111 13.92 -5.47 -2.08
N ARG A 112 14.04 -4.44 -1.24
CA ARG A 112 13.34 -4.36 0.05
C ARG A 112 11.84 -4.26 -0.12
N MET A 113 11.38 -3.45 -1.07
CA MET A 113 9.96 -3.34 -1.40
C MET A 113 9.38 -4.69 -1.83
N ASP A 114 10.02 -5.39 -2.76
CA ASP A 114 9.58 -6.71 -3.24
C ASP A 114 9.53 -7.73 -2.10
N TYR A 115 10.53 -7.70 -1.22
CA TYR A 115 10.58 -8.54 -0.03
C TYR A 115 9.39 -8.26 0.91
N MET A 116 9.15 -6.98 1.25
CA MET A 116 8.02 -6.60 2.12
C MET A 116 6.69 -7.02 1.51
N VAL A 117 6.48 -6.76 0.21
CA VAL A 117 5.24 -7.15 -0.48
C VAL A 117 5.04 -8.67 -0.45
N SER A 118 6.12 -9.45 -0.61
CA SER A 118 6.04 -10.91 -0.53
C SER A 118 5.65 -11.42 0.87
N GLU A 119 6.20 -10.83 1.93
CA GLU A 119 5.84 -11.18 3.31
C GLU A 119 4.41 -10.73 3.67
N LEU A 120 4.00 -9.54 3.26
CA LEU A 120 2.62 -9.07 3.44
C LEU A 120 1.61 -9.96 2.69
N LYS A 121 1.96 -10.43 1.49
CA LYS A 121 1.16 -11.41 0.75
C LYS A 121 1.02 -12.73 1.52
N ARG A 122 2.08 -13.20 2.16
CA ARG A 122 2.02 -14.39 3.04
C ARG A 122 1.05 -14.18 4.20
N CYS A 123 1.10 -13.00 4.85
CA CYS A 123 0.16 -12.64 5.92
C CYS A 123 -1.28 -12.65 5.40
N GLN A 124 -1.54 -12.00 4.26
CA GLN A 124 -2.86 -11.95 3.64
C GLN A 124 -3.41 -13.35 3.30
N GLN A 125 -2.56 -14.21 2.74
CA GLN A 125 -2.93 -15.59 2.43
C GLN A 125 -3.23 -16.40 3.68
N LYS A 126 -2.46 -16.20 4.76
CA LYS A 126 -2.70 -16.88 6.04
C LYS A 126 -4.02 -16.46 6.67
N ASN A 127 -4.40 -15.19 6.57
CA ASN A 127 -5.69 -14.68 7.05
C ASN A 127 -6.88 -15.22 6.24
N GLY A 128 -6.69 -15.54 4.95
CA GLY A 128 -7.69 -16.19 4.09
C GLY A 128 -8.89 -15.33 3.66
N ASN A 129 -8.97 -14.09 4.13
CA ASN A 129 -10.10 -13.17 3.89
C ASN A 129 -9.70 -11.85 3.19
N GLY A 130 -8.46 -11.78 2.68
CA GLY A 130 -7.92 -10.58 2.03
C GLY A 130 -7.37 -9.51 2.99
N TYR A 131 -7.58 -9.66 4.30
CA TYR A 131 -7.08 -8.72 5.31
C TYR A 131 -5.56 -8.84 5.48
N VAL A 132 -4.91 -7.69 5.63
CA VAL A 132 -3.53 -7.56 6.08
C VAL A 132 -3.42 -6.34 6.97
N GLY A 133 -2.94 -6.51 8.19
CA GLY A 133 -2.76 -5.44 9.17
C GLY A 133 -1.83 -5.87 10.28
N GLY A 134 -1.27 -4.90 10.99
CA GLY A 134 -0.36 -5.13 12.11
C GLY A 134 -0.94 -4.69 13.46
N VAL A 135 -2.13 -4.08 13.47
CA VAL A 135 -2.80 -3.65 14.71
C VAL A 135 -3.26 -4.89 15.49
N PRO A 136 -2.91 -5.03 16.77
CA PRO A 136 -3.34 -6.16 17.60
C PRO A 136 -4.85 -6.35 17.57
N HIS A 137 -5.28 -7.60 17.35
CA HIS A 137 -6.71 -7.97 17.22
C HIS A 137 -7.45 -7.27 16.07
N GLY A 138 -6.74 -6.79 15.05
CA GLY A 138 -7.32 -6.01 13.96
C GLY A 138 -8.43 -6.73 13.21
N ALA A 139 -8.31 -8.03 12.96
CA ALA A 139 -9.34 -8.82 12.30
C ALA A 139 -10.65 -8.88 13.12
N GLU A 140 -10.53 -9.03 14.46
CA GLU A 140 -11.68 -9.01 15.39
C GLU A 140 -12.33 -7.64 15.43
N ILE A 141 -11.54 -6.57 15.56
CA ILE A 141 -12.02 -5.18 15.54
C ILE A 141 -12.87 -4.93 14.29
N TRP A 142 -12.37 -5.27 13.11
CA TRP A 142 -13.12 -5.07 11.87
C TRP A 142 -14.36 -5.95 11.75
N SER A 143 -14.34 -7.15 12.35
CA SER A 143 -15.55 -7.99 12.43
C SER A 143 -16.66 -7.32 13.25
N GLU A 144 -16.31 -6.73 14.37
CA GLU A 144 -17.25 -6.01 15.23
C GLU A 144 -17.76 -4.70 14.59
N VAL A 145 -16.86 -3.95 13.95
CA VAL A 145 -17.25 -2.75 13.17
C VAL A 145 -18.28 -3.08 12.09
N LYS A 146 -18.12 -4.20 11.38
CA LYS A 146 -19.11 -4.67 10.40
C LYS A 146 -20.48 -4.98 11.00
N LYS A 147 -20.54 -5.34 12.27
CA LYS A 147 -21.81 -5.54 13.02
C LYS A 147 -22.40 -4.25 13.57
N GLY A 148 -21.74 -3.10 13.34
CA GLY A 148 -22.15 -1.79 13.86
C GLY A 148 -21.54 -1.45 15.23
N ASN A 149 -20.71 -2.30 15.82
CA ASN A 149 -20.05 -2.05 17.10
C ASN A 149 -18.76 -1.23 16.88
N VAL A 150 -18.91 0.06 16.64
CA VAL A 150 -17.77 0.98 16.43
C VAL A 150 -17.05 1.36 17.72
N GLY A 151 -17.66 1.12 18.88
CA GLY A 151 -17.06 1.42 20.19
C GLY A 151 -15.86 0.53 20.56
N ILE A 152 -15.63 -0.56 19.79
CA ILE A 152 -14.45 -1.42 19.95
C ILE A 152 -13.18 -0.82 19.36
N VAL A 153 -13.31 0.18 18.47
CA VAL A 153 -12.14 0.84 17.85
C VAL A 153 -11.33 1.51 18.97
N PRO A 154 -10.04 1.21 19.08
CA PRO A 154 -9.20 1.78 20.12
C PRO A 154 -9.20 3.30 20.11
N LYS A 155 -9.25 3.92 21.29
CA LYS A 155 -9.37 5.38 21.45
C LYS A 155 -8.14 6.18 20.99
N PHE A 156 -7.02 5.53 20.72
CA PHE A 156 -5.80 6.20 20.23
C PHE A 156 -5.91 6.70 18.78
N TRP A 157 -6.98 6.35 18.08
CA TRP A 157 -7.30 6.88 16.75
C TRP A 157 -8.16 8.16 16.78
N VAL A 158 -8.45 8.68 17.96
CA VAL A 158 -9.33 9.83 18.14
C VAL A 158 -8.53 11.05 18.58
#